data_a2bf9c51885218cf378a33d52adef86e
#
_entry.id   a2bf9c51885218cf378a33d52adef86e
#
_cell.length_a   1.000
_cell.length_b   1.000
_cell.length_c   1.000
_cell.angle_alpha   90.00
_cell.angle_beta   90.00
_cell.angle_gamma   90.00
#
_symmetry.space_group_name_H-M   'P 1'
#
loop_
_entity.id
_entity.type
_entity.pdbx_description
1 polymer ?
#
loop_
_entity_poly.entity_id
_entity_poly.type
_entity_poly.pdbx_seq_one_letter_code
_entity_poly.pdbx_strand_id
1 'polypeptide(L)'
;MEAPKISIIVSTYNSEAWLQKVLWGFNYQTFKDFELVIADDGSGPKTRELLEKMQEEVGYPIVHIWQEDDGFQKSRILNKAIESCRADYIIMTDGDCIPREDFVLVHNINKAPGYFISGGYYMLPMNISEMISREDIEKQQCFNIQWLKEKGIPKTFKNNKLTANGFMSKLFNTITPTNASWNGHNSSGWKEDIVAINGFDERMQYGGQDRELGERLFNLGIKSKQLRYSAVCVHLDHKRGYKTPESIAKNQSIRKETRKKRHKWTPYGITK
;
A
#
# COMPACT_ATOMS: atom_id res chain seq x y z
N MET A 1 1.29 26.16 -4.95
CA MET A 1 2.33 25.22 -4.46
C MET A 1 2.71 24.31 -5.61
N GLU A 2 3.98 24.05 -5.77
CA GLU A 2 4.51 23.07 -6.75
C GLU A 2 3.95 21.66 -6.46
N ALA A 3 3.76 20.84 -7.51
CA ALA A 3 3.27 19.49 -7.33
C ALA A 3 4.34 18.63 -6.61
N PRO A 4 3.96 17.76 -5.65
CA PRO A 4 4.91 16.88 -4.99
C PRO A 4 5.50 15.86 -5.98
N LYS A 5 6.66 15.29 -5.67
CA LYS A 5 7.26 14.25 -6.51
C LYS A 5 6.58 12.90 -6.42
N ILE A 6 5.87 12.64 -5.31
CA ILE A 6 5.19 11.37 -5.04
C ILE A 6 3.85 11.64 -4.36
N SER A 7 2.78 11.02 -4.82
CA SER A 7 1.52 10.89 -4.09
C SER A 7 1.43 9.49 -3.48
N ILE A 8 1.11 9.41 -2.20
CA ILE A 8 0.99 8.14 -1.47
C ILE A 8 -0.48 7.93 -1.12
N ILE A 9 -1.11 6.94 -1.72
CA ILE A 9 -2.48 6.55 -1.41
C ILE A 9 -2.46 5.58 -0.24
N VAL A 10 -3.19 5.93 0.83
CA VAL A 10 -3.38 5.09 2.03
C VAL A 10 -4.84 4.73 2.14
N SER A 11 -5.21 3.46 1.96
CA SER A 11 -6.59 3.00 2.10
C SER A 11 -6.96 2.74 3.55
N THR A 12 -8.14 3.20 3.98
CA THR A 12 -8.65 3.02 5.34
C THR A 12 -10.15 2.77 5.39
N TYR A 13 -10.63 2.13 6.45
CA TYR A 13 -12.03 1.99 6.83
C TYR A 13 -12.13 1.72 8.33
N ASN A 14 -12.71 2.66 9.11
CA ASN A 14 -12.99 2.54 10.55
C ASN A 14 -11.82 1.93 11.36
N SER A 15 -10.60 2.44 11.17
CA SER A 15 -9.37 1.88 11.77
C SER A 15 -8.43 2.96 12.29
N GLU A 16 -8.95 3.90 13.09
CA GLU A 16 -8.27 5.11 13.53
C GLU A 16 -6.95 4.82 14.23
N ALA A 17 -6.94 3.83 15.14
CA ALA A 17 -5.74 3.49 15.91
C ALA A 17 -4.57 2.99 15.02
N TRP A 18 -4.87 2.23 13.97
CA TRP A 18 -3.88 1.75 13.00
C TRP A 18 -3.46 2.86 12.05
N LEU A 19 -4.42 3.59 11.51
CA LEU A 19 -4.18 4.73 10.63
C LEU A 19 -3.26 5.77 11.30
N GLN A 20 -3.49 6.09 12.57
CA GLN A 20 -2.64 7.01 13.32
C GLN A 20 -1.18 6.54 13.37
N LYS A 21 -0.94 5.25 13.59
CA LYS A 21 0.42 4.68 13.60
C LYS A 21 1.08 4.77 12.22
N VAL A 22 0.31 4.56 11.15
CA VAL A 22 0.81 4.70 9.77
C VAL A 22 1.16 6.17 9.46
N LEU A 23 0.32 7.13 9.86
CA LEU A 23 0.57 8.56 9.70
C LEU A 23 1.84 8.99 10.45
N TRP A 24 2.06 8.52 11.67
CA TRP A 24 3.34 8.75 12.37
C TRP A 24 4.53 8.18 11.59
N GLY A 25 4.40 6.98 11.01
CA GLY A 25 5.45 6.36 10.21
C GLY A 25 5.84 7.19 8.98
N PHE A 26 4.87 7.86 8.34
CA PHE A 26 5.16 8.77 7.25
C PHE A 26 5.82 10.07 7.71
N ASN A 27 5.58 10.52 8.93
CA ASN A 27 6.24 11.72 9.47
C ASN A 27 7.76 11.56 9.63
N TYR A 28 8.23 10.32 9.80
CA TYR A 28 9.66 10.01 9.97
C TYR A 28 10.37 9.55 8.69
N GLN A 29 9.73 9.67 7.50
CA GLN A 29 10.38 9.34 6.23
C GLN A 29 11.60 10.21 5.97
N THR A 30 12.67 9.62 5.42
CA THR A 30 13.90 10.34 5.01
C THR A 30 13.70 11.16 3.73
N PHE A 31 12.77 10.78 2.86
CA PHE A 31 12.35 11.56 1.70
C PHE A 31 11.07 12.32 2.05
N LYS A 32 11.04 13.65 1.85
CA LYS A 32 9.95 14.54 2.33
C LYS A 32 9.05 15.12 1.24
N ASP A 33 9.43 15.01 -0.02
CA ASP A 33 8.70 15.63 -1.14
C ASP A 33 7.56 14.70 -1.61
N PHE A 34 6.54 14.56 -0.74
CA PHE A 34 5.34 13.76 -1.00
C PHE A 34 4.08 14.36 -0.36
N GLU A 35 2.93 13.92 -0.84
CA GLU A 35 1.63 14.10 -0.20
C GLU A 35 1.02 12.75 0.17
N LEU A 36 0.17 12.73 1.20
CA LEU A 36 -0.70 11.58 1.50
C LEU A 36 -2.11 11.85 0.99
N VAL A 37 -2.65 10.87 0.28
CA VAL A 37 -4.04 10.82 -0.18
C VAL A 37 -4.72 9.68 0.55
N ILE A 38 -5.57 10.00 1.52
CA ILE A 38 -6.32 9.01 2.30
C ILE A 38 -7.54 8.59 1.51
N ALA A 39 -7.55 7.33 1.08
CA ALA A 39 -8.65 6.67 0.40
C ALA A 39 -9.56 6.00 1.44
N ASP A 40 -10.57 6.72 1.91
CA ASP A 40 -11.45 6.33 3.00
C ASP A 40 -12.75 5.74 2.47
N ASP A 41 -12.94 4.43 2.67
CA ASP A 41 -14.05 3.62 2.13
C ASP A 41 -15.33 3.73 2.97
N GLY A 42 -15.66 4.93 3.49
CA GLY A 42 -16.90 5.19 4.20
C GLY A 42 -16.76 5.13 5.72
N SER A 43 -15.60 5.48 6.28
CA SER A 43 -15.45 5.57 7.73
C SER A 43 -16.35 6.62 8.37
N GLY A 44 -16.68 6.39 9.64
CA GLY A 44 -17.43 7.32 10.48
C GLY A 44 -16.60 8.56 10.87
N PRO A 45 -17.23 9.50 11.62
CA PRO A 45 -16.67 10.82 11.90
C PRO A 45 -15.31 10.80 12.65
N LYS A 46 -15.04 9.78 13.45
CA LYS A 46 -13.77 9.63 14.20
C LYS A 46 -12.54 9.61 13.30
N THR A 47 -12.66 8.99 12.11
CA THR A 47 -11.53 8.98 11.15
C THR A 47 -11.27 10.40 10.62
N ARG A 48 -12.29 11.18 10.34
CA ARG A 48 -12.15 12.59 9.94
C ARG A 48 -11.50 13.42 11.05
N GLU A 49 -11.99 13.31 12.28
CA GLU A 49 -11.45 14.02 13.46
C GLU A 49 -9.95 13.66 13.66
N LEU A 50 -9.58 12.39 13.49
CA LEU A 50 -8.19 11.97 13.53
C LEU A 50 -7.37 12.67 12.44
N LEU A 51 -7.84 12.70 11.20
CA LEU A 51 -7.10 13.30 10.08
C LEU A 51 -6.94 14.81 10.24
N GLU A 52 -7.97 15.53 10.72
CA GLU A 52 -7.90 16.97 11.05
C GLU A 52 -6.82 17.22 12.11
N LYS A 53 -6.82 16.46 13.20
CA LYS A 53 -5.77 16.53 14.22
C LYS A 53 -4.39 16.23 13.65
N MET A 54 -4.25 15.17 12.86
CA MET A 54 -2.96 14.76 12.30
C MET A 54 -2.42 15.79 11.30
N GLN A 55 -3.28 16.52 10.58
CA GLN A 55 -2.85 17.59 9.67
C GLN A 55 -2.07 18.70 10.40
N GLU A 56 -2.38 18.94 11.69
CA GLU A 56 -1.66 19.93 12.53
C GLU A 56 -0.35 19.35 13.09
N GLU A 57 -0.23 18.02 13.23
CA GLU A 57 0.91 17.36 13.85
C GLU A 57 2.02 16.93 12.88
N VAL A 58 1.69 16.72 11.59
CA VAL A 58 2.63 16.14 10.61
C VAL A 58 3.21 17.18 9.67
N GLY A 59 4.42 16.91 9.16
CA GLY A 59 5.14 17.82 8.27
C GLY A 59 4.87 17.59 6.77
N TYR A 60 3.74 16.98 6.39
CA TYR A 60 3.36 16.72 5.01
C TYR A 60 1.86 16.97 4.77
N PRO A 61 1.45 17.29 3.52
CA PRO A 61 0.04 17.48 3.21
C PRO A 61 -0.77 16.18 3.29
N ILE A 62 -1.98 16.24 3.87
CA ILE A 62 -2.97 15.15 3.85
C ILE A 62 -4.17 15.61 3.02
N VAL A 63 -4.57 14.80 2.05
CA VAL A 63 -5.79 14.95 1.26
C VAL A 63 -6.74 13.83 1.64
N HIS A 64 -7.92 14.14 2.17
CA HIS A 64 -8.92 13.15 2.57
C HIS A 64 -9.96 12.96 1.46
N ILE A 65 -9.96 11.81 0.83
CA ILE A 65 -10.97 11.38 -0.15
C ILE A 65 -11.87 10.38 0.54
N TRP A 66 -13.14 10.71 0.66
CA TRP A 66 -14.16 9.92 1.33
C TRP A 66 -15.31 9.56 0.39
N GLN A 67 -15.98 8.47 0.66
CA GLN A 67 -17.24 8.08 0.03
C GLN A 67 -18.21 7.53 1.06
N GLU A 68 -19.49 7.50 0.72
CA GLU A 68 -20.49 6.89 1.57
C GLU A 68 -20.24 5.39 1.72
N ASP A 69 -20.49 4.84 2.92
CA ASP A 69 -20.36 3.42 3.21
C ASP A 69 -21.41 2.60 2.43
N ASP A 70 -20.94 1.84 1.48
CA ASP A 70 -21.74 0.89 0.66
C ASP A 70 -21.10 -0.51 0.73
N GLY A 71 -20.67 -0.92 1.93
CA GLY A 71 -19.86 -2.10 2.15
C GLY A 71 -18.47 -1.98 1.58
N PHE A 72 -17.82 -3.09 1.24
CA PHE A 72 -16.45 -3.09 0.75
C PHE A 72 -16.35 -2.57 -0.70
N GLN A 73 -16.01 -1.29 -0.87
CA GLN A 73 -15.87 -0.60 -2.15
C GLN A 73 -14.46 -0.01 -2.35
N LYS A 74 -13.44 -0.69 -1.80
CA LYS A 74 -12.04 -0.26 -1.86
C LYS A 74 -11.58 0.08 -3.29
N SER A 75 -12.00 -0.66 -4.31
CA SER A 75 -11.64 -0.36 -5.72
C SER A 75 -12.15 1.01 -6.16
N ARG A 76 -13.37 1.39 -5.76
CA ARG A 76 -14.00 2.67 -6.08
C ARG A 76 -13.29 3.84 -5.41
N ILE A 77 -13.00 3.73 -4.12
CA ILE A 77 -12.31 4.82 -3.41
C ILE A 77 -10.86 4.99 -3.87
N LEU A 78 -10.17 3.89 -4.23
CA LEU A 78 -8.82 3.95 -4.79
C LEU A 78 -8.81 4.67 -6.14
N ASN A 79 -9.82 4.48 -6.99
CA ASN A 79 -9.95 5.21 -8.26
C ASN A 79 -10.11 6.72 -8.03
N LYS A 80 -10.99 7.14 -7.10
CA LYS A 80 -11.13 8.56 -6.71
C LYS A 80 -9.82 9.14 -6.16
N ALA A 81 -9.09 8.36 -5.37
CA ALA A 81 -7.79 8.76 -4.84
C ALA A 81 -6.73 8.92 -5.93
N ILE A 82 -6.70 8.02 -6.94
CA ILE A 82 -5.80 8.13 -8.09
C ILE A 82 -6.06 9.44 -8.85
N GLU A 83 -7.31 9.80 -9.08
CA GLU A 83 -7.67 11.05 -9.77
C GLU A 83 -7.17 12.28 -8.99
N SER A 84 -7.28 12.28 -7.67
CA SER A 84 -6.90 13.39 -6.80
C SER A 84 -5.39 13.53 -6.57
N CYS A 85 -4.58 12.52 -6.88
CA CYS A 85 -3.12 12.58 -6.79
C CYS A 85 -2.56 13.67 -7.69
N ARG A 86 -1.68 14.53 -7.16
CA ARG A 86 -1.02 15.60 -7.90
C ARG A 86 0.32 15.19 -8.52
N ALA A 87 0.95 14.14 -7.99
CA ALA A 87 2.22 13.63 -8.51
C ALA A 87 2.00 12.66 -9.68
N ASP A 88 2.99 12.59 -10.56
CA ASP A 88 3.03 11.62 -11.66
C ASP A 88 3.39 10.20 -11.22
N TYR A 89 3.91 10.03 -9.99
CA TYR A 89 4.27 8.74 -9.43
C TYR A 89 3.48 8.46 -8.14
N ILE A 90 2.82 7.30 -8.10
CA ILE A 90 1.92 6.91 -7.01
C ILE A 90 2.50 5.72 -6.26
N ILE A 91 2.53 5.80 -4.93
CA ILE A 91 2.73 4.65 -4.03
C ILE A 91 1.37 4.31 -3.43
N MET A 92 1.03 3.01 -3.34
CA MET A 92 -0.17 2.52 -2.66
C MET A 92 0.21 1.68 -1.45
N THR A 93 -0.45 1.94 -0.33
CA THR A 93 -0.32 1.19 0.91
C THR A 93 -1.64 1.15 1.68
N ASP A 94 -1.70 0.33 2.74
CA ASP A 94 -2.88 0.21 3.58
C ASP A 94 -2.73 0.99 4.90
N GLY A 95 -3.84 1.41 5.52
CA GLY A 95 -3.89 2.15 6.77
C GLY A 95 -3.48 1.35 8.01
N ASP A 96 -2.96 0.15 7.81
CA ASP A 96 -2.38 -0.75 8.82
C ASP A 96 -0.92 -1.14 8.51
N CYS A 97 -0.29 -0.46 7.54
CA CYS A 97 1.07 -0.71 7.10
C CYS A 97 2.00 0.45 7.47
N ILE A 98 2.69 0.35 8.62
CA ILE A 98 3.67 1.35 9.04
C ILE A 98 4.87 1.28 8.09
N PRO A 99 5.25 2.37 7.39
CA PRO A 99 6.40 2.37 6.51
C PRO A 99 7.72 2.47 7.29
N ARG A 100 8.77 1.77 6.84
CA ARG A 100 10.14 2.00 7.34
C ARG A 100 10.60 3.40 6.92
N GLU A 101 11.50 4.01 7.67
CA GLU A 101 11.96 5.40 7.45
C GLU A 101 12.48 5.70 6.02
N ASP A 102 12.97 4.70 5.31
CA ASP A 102 13.46 4.80 3.93
C ASP A 102 12.43 4.36 2.87
N PHE A 103 11.21 4.02 3.26
CA PHE A 103 10.19 3.43 2.39
C PHE A 103 9.93 4.27 1.14
N VAL A 104 9.65 5.57 1.31
CA VAL A 104 9.37 6.47 0.18
C VAL A 104 10.63 6.69 -0.66
N LEU A 105 11.79 6.85 -0.03
CA LEU A 105 13.07 6.99 -0.72
C LEU A 105 13.37 5.78 -1.61
N VAL A 106 13.18 4.55 -1.10
CA VAL A 106 13.43 3.32 -1.86
C VAL A 106 12.52 3.25 -3.10
N HIS A 107 11.24 3.60 -2.99
CA HIS A 107 10.36 3.70 -4.15
C HIS A 107 10.84 4.76 -5.14
N ASN A 108 11.23 5.95 -4.65
CA ASN A 108 11.67 7.06 -5.48
C ASN A 108 12.92 6.73 -6.30
N ILE A 109 13.94 6.13 -5.70
CA ILE A 109 15.21 5.84 -6.40
C ILE A 109 15.12 4.62 -7.33
N ASN A 110 14.11 3.76 -7.17
CA ASN A 110 13.93 2.56 -7.99
C ASN A 110 12.85 2.72 -9.07
N LYS A 111 12.08 3.84 -9.08
CA LYS A 111 11.08 4.10 -10.13
C LYS A 111 11.75 4.17 -11.51
N ALA A 112 11.08 3.62 -12.53
CA ALA A 112 11.56 3.69 -13.90
C ALA A 112 10.37 3.65 -14.86
N PRO A 113 10.45 4.33 -16.02
CA PRO A 113 9.44 4.23 -17.06
C PRO A 113 9.21 2.79 -17.51
N GLY A 114 7.94 2.41 -17.71
CA GLY A 114 7.55 1.06 -18.11
C GLY A 114 7.67 0.00 -17.00
N TYR A 115 7.81 0.42 -15.74
CA TYR A 115 7.88 -0.49 -14.58
C TYR A 115 7.00 -0.03 -13.43
N PHE A 116 6.33 -0.98 -12.79
CA PHE A 116 5.81 -0.82 -11.43
C PHE A 116 6.69 -1.55 -10.41
N ILE A 117 6.61 -1.15 -9.16
CA ILE A 117 7.36 -1.75 -8.04
C ILE A 117 6.41 -2.56 -7.16
N SER A 118 6.85 -3.75 -6.75
CA SER A 118 6.22 -4.61 -5.75
C SER A 118 7.14 -4.70 -4.53
N GLY A 119 6.77 -4.05 -3.45
CA GLY A 119 7.51 -4.05 -2.20
C GLY A 119 7.15 -5.24 -1.29
N GLY A 120 7.64 -5.22 -0.06
CA GLY A 120 7.44 -6.25 0.93
C GLY A 120 6.81 -5.74 2.23
N TYR A 121 6.30 -6.67 3.02
CA TYR A 121 5.80 -6.38 4.36
C TYR A 121 6.28 -7.44 5.35
N TYR A 122 6.32 -7.06 6.62
CA TYR A 122 6.53 -7.97 7.73
C TYR A 122 5.28 -7.96 8.61
N MET A 123 4.56 -9.10 8.68
CA MET A 123 3.34 -9.22 9.49
C MET A 123 3.70 -9.32 10.97
N LEU A 124 3.13 -8.44 11.78
CA LEU A 124 3.21 -8.48 13.24
C LEU A 124 1.99 -9.20 13.82
N PRO A 125 2.10 -9.89 14.96
CA PRO A 125 0.94 -10.41 15.69
C PRO A 125 0.20 -9.28 16.43
N MET A 126 -1.06 -9.53 16.80
CA MET A 126 -1.96 -8.53 17.40
C MET A 126 -1.37 -7.86 18.64
N ASN A 127 -0.83 -8.64 19.57
CA ASN A 127 -0.26 -8.11 20.81
C ASN A 127 0.88 -7.11 20.59
N ILE A 128 1.72 -7.32 19.56
CA ILE A 128 2.78 -6.38 19.21
C ILE A 128 2.18 -5.20 18.43
N SER A 129 1.22 -5.45 17.53
CA SER A 129 0.54 -4.40 16.77
C SER A 129 -0.11 -3.35 17.67
N GLU A 130 -0.75 -3.79 18.75
CA GLU A 130 -1.40 -2.92 19.75
C GLU A 130 -0.39 -2.12 20.57
N MET A 131 0.72 -2.75 21.01
CA MET A 131 1.67 -2.12 21.92
C MET A 131 2.59 -1.08 21.28
N ILE A 132 2.78 -1.11 19.95
CA ILE A 132 3.65 -0.14 19.26
C ILE A 132 3.20 1.28 19.57
N SER A 133 4.07 2.07 20.18
CA SER A 133 3.88 3.48 20.49
C SER A 133 4.41 4.39 19.37
N ARG A 134 4.11 5.70 19.48
CA ARG A 134 4.71 6.73 18.60
C ARG A 134 6.24 6.73 18.71
N GLU A 135 6.77 6.60 19.93
CA GLU A 135 8.21 6.55 20.18
C GLU A 135 8.89 5.34 19.52
N ASP A 136 8.24 4.16 19.55
CA ASP A 136 8.75 2.96 18.87
C ASP A 136 8.81 3.14 17.35
N ILE A 137 7.86 3.89 16.77
CA ILE A 137 7.85 4.21 15.33
C ILE A 137 8.95 5.21 15.01
N GLU A 138 9.06 6.29 15.78
CA GLU A 138 10.10 7.33 15.61
C GLU A 138 11.50 6.72 15.68
N LYS A 139 11.76 5.86 16.66
CA LYS A 139 13.05 5.17 16.85
C LYS A 139 13.20 3.94 15.97
N GLN A 140 12.27 3.66 15.07
CA GLN A 140 12.26 2.48 14.18
C GLN A 140 12.36 1.13 14.93
N GLN A 141 11.91 1.07 16.18
CA GLN A 141 11.95 -0.17 17.00
C GLN A 141 11.07 -1.27 16.40
N CYS A 142 9.93 -0.92 15.80
CA CYS A 142 9.05 -1.88 15.13
C CYS A 142 9.71 -2.54 13.89
N PHE A 143 10.87 -2.06 13.43
CA PHE A 143 11.71 -2.67 12.39
C PHE A 143 12.97 -3.34 12.95
N ASN A 144 13.25 -3.19 14.25
CA ASN A 144 14.41 -3.79 14.90
C ASN A 144 14.12 -5.24 15.27
N ILE A 145 14.81 -6.19 14.63
CA ILE A 145 14.57 -7.63 14.86
C ILE A 145 14.91 -8.07 16.30
N GLN A 146 15.86 -7.42 16.96
CA GLN A 146 16.20 -7.75 18.34
C GLN A 146 15.06 -7.33 19.30
N TRP A 147 14.57 -6.10 19.17
CA TRP A 147 13.41 -5.61 19.91
C TRP A 147 12.17 -6.50 19.68
N LEU A 148 11.91 -6.89 18.43
CA LEU A 148 10.79 -7.78 18.12
C LEU A 148 10.94 -9.18 18.74
N LYS A 149 12.15 -9.74 18.80
CA LYS A 149 12.40 -11.02 19.48
C LYS A 149 12.16 -10.93 20.98
N GLU A 150 12.54 -9.84 21.62
CA GLU A 150 12.25 -9.57 23.03
C GLU A 150 10.74 -9.50 23.33
N LYS A 151 9.95 -9.11 22.31
CA LYS A 151 8.47 -9.13 22.36
C LYS A 151 7.86 -10.47 21.90
N GLY A 152 8.67 -11.50 21.66
CA GLY A 152 8.20 -12.86 21.37
C GLY A 152 8.13 -13.24 19.88
N ILE A 153 8.66 -12.42 18.96
CA ILE A 153 8.73 -12.82 17.54
C ILE A 153 9.73 -13.98 17.35
N PRO A 154 9.32 -15.10 16.76
CA PRO A 154 10.20 -16.25 16.56
C PRO A 154 11.26 -15.96 15.47
N LYS A 155 12.38 -16.68 15.56
CA LYS A 155 13.40 -16.66 14.49
C LYS A 155 12.89 -17.44 13.28
N THR A 156 12.67 -16.74 12.17
CA THR A 156 12.23 -17.34 10.90
C THR A 156 12.98 -16.72 9.73
N PHE A 157 12.92 -17.37 8.55
CA PHE A 157 13.48 -16.77 7.32
C PHE A 157 12.85 -15.43 6.96
N LYS A 158 11.59 -15.21 7.35
CA LYS A 158 10.88 -13.93 7.10
C LYS A 158 11.54 -12.73 7.77
N ASN A 159 12.33 -12.96 8.84
CA ASN A 159 13.04 -11.89 9.56
C ASN A 159 14.07 -11.19 8.66
N ASN A 160 14.54 -11.87 7.59
CA ASN A 160 15.44 -11.26 6.62
C ASN A 160 14.84 -10.03 5.91
N LYS A 161 13.53 -9.85 5.91
CA LYS A 161 12.91 -8.63 5.40
C LYS A 161 13.27 -7.38 6.21
N LEU A 162 13.55 -7.57 7.51
CA LEU A 162 13.92 -6.49 8.43
C LEU A 162 15.44 -6.32 8.56
N THR A 163 16.20 -7.40 8.31
CA THR A 163 17.66 -7.42 8.55
C THR A 163 18.49 -7.30 7.29
N ALA A 164 17.93 -7.63 6.12
CA ALA A 164 18.66 -7.51 4.87
C ALA A 164 18.86 -6.03 4.50
N ASN A 165 20.10 -5.68 4.18
CA ASN A 165 20.49 -4.35 3.72
C ASN A 165 21.44 -4.42 2.53
N GLY A 166 21.65 -3.32 1.83
CA GLY A 166 22.63 -3.19 0.76
C GLY A 166 22.64 -4.35 -0.22
N PHE A 167 23.76 -5.06 -0.31
CA PHE A 167 23.93 -6.20 -1.22
C PHE A 167 22.97 -7.35 -0.91
N MET A 168 22.74 -7.68 0.37
CA MET A 168 21.88 -8.79 0.76
C MET A 168 20.42 -8.56 0.36
N SER A 169 19.92 -7.35 0.49
CA SER A 169 18.55 -7.03 0.06
C SER A 169 18.39 -7.15 -1.46
N LYS A 170 19.40 -6.72 -2.24
CA LYS A 170 19.43 -6.89 -3.71
C LYS A 170 19.45 -8.38 -4.09
N LEU A 171 20.31 -9.17 -3.43
CA LEU A 171 20.37 -10.61 -3.66
C LEU A 171 19.03 -11.28 -3.38
N PHE A 172 18.43 -11.04 -2.20
CA PHE A 172 17.15 -11.63 -1.85
C PHE A 172 16.01 -11.16 -2.76
N ASN A 173 16.00 -9.91 -3.22
CA ASN A 173 15.04 -9.44 -4.22
C ASN A 173 15.14 -10.24 -5.54
N THR A 174 16.36 -10.62 -5.93
CA THR A 174 16.61 -11.33 -7.19
C THR A 174 16.30 -12.82 -7.10
N ILE A 175 16.72 -13.50 -6.01
CA ILE A 175 16.58 -14.96 -5.88
C ILE A 175 15.22 -15.40 -5.35
N THR A 176 14.37 -14.46 -4.88
CA THR A 176 13.04 -14.83 -4.39
C THR A 176 12.16 -15.35 -5.54
N PRO A 177 11.64 -16.59 -5.47
CA PRO A 177 10.92 -17.24 -6.56
C PRO A 177 9.50 -16.68 -6.79
N THR A 178 9.08 -15.68 -6.01
CA THR A 178 7.74 -15.09 -6.11
C THR A 178 7.69 -14.07 -7.24
N ASN A 179 6.75 -14.20 -8.15
CA ASN A 179 6.50 -13.19 -9.16
C ASN A 179 6.06 -11.87 -8.50
N ALA A 180 6.73 -10.78 -8.87
CA ALA A 180 6.33 -9.45 -8.44
C ALA A 180 5.00 -9.10 -9.09
N SER A 181 3.94 -9.03 -8.29
CA SER A 181 2.60 -8.60 -8.70
C SER A 181 2.26 -7.29 -8.01
N TRP A 182 1.33 -6.53 -8.56
CA TRP A 182 0.77 -5.40 -7.82
C TRP A 182 0.11 -5.93 -6.56
N ASN A 183 0.35 -5.27 -5.43
CA ASN A 183 -0.26 -5.59 -4.15
C ASN A 183 -0.72 -4.30 -3.46
N GLY A 184 -1.86 -4.32 -2.79
CA GLY A 184 -2.49 -3.13 -2.22
C GLY A 184 -1.72 -2.49 -1.07
N HIS A 185 -0.91 -3.29 -0.38
CA HIS A 185 -0.21 -2.84 0.83
C HIS A 185 1.18 -2.23 0.57
N ASN A 186 1.77 -2.42 -0.61
CA ASN A 186 3.11 -1.91 -0.94
C ASN A 186 3.42 -2.07 -2.43
N SER A 187 2.87 -1.21 -3.26
CA SER A 187 3.22 -1.12 -4.68
C SER A 187 3.29 0.32 -5.13
N SER A 188 4.03 0.57 -6.21
CA SER A 188 4.08 1.91 -6.81
C SER A 188 4.25 1.85 -8.32
N GLY A 189 3.77 2.88 -9.02
CA GLY A 189 3.83 2.98 -10.46
C GLY A 189 3.53 4.39 -10.96
N TRP A 190 3.69 4.61 -12.25
CA TRP A 190 3.36 5.87 -12.88
C TRP A 190 1.84 6.04 -12.96
N LYS A 191 1.35 7.24 -12.62
CA LYS A 191 -0.07 7.59 -12.67
C LYS A 191 -0.62 7.37 -14.08
N GLU A 192 0.12 7.77 -15.11
CA GLU A 192 -0.24 7.58 -16.52
C GLU A 192 -0.50 6.11 -16.88
N ASP A 193 0.35 5.17 -16.42
CA ASP A 193 0.17 3.73 -16.67
C ASP A 193 -1.10 3.20 -15.98
N ILE A 194 -1.37 3.65 -14.74
CA ILE A 194 -2.55 3.26 -13.96
C ILE A 194 -3.83 3.80 -14.61
N VAL A 195 -3.80 5.05 -15.10
CA VAL A 195 -4.92 5.67 -15.81
C VAL A 195 -5.12 5.04 -17.18
N ALA A 196 -4.05 4.69 -17.90
CA ALA A 196 -4.13 4.04 -19.22
C ALA A 196 -4.86 2.69 -19.17
N ILE A 197 -4.82 1.97 -18.04
CA ILE A 197 -5.59 0.74 -17.82
C ILE A 197 -6.95 1.00 -17.17
N ASN A 198 -7.33 2.26 -16.96
CA ASN A 198 -8.57 2.73 -16.33
C ASN A 198 -8.69 2.40 -14.83
N GLY A 199 -7.56 2.39 -14.08
CA GLY A 199 -7.57 2.17 -12.63
C GLY A 199 -8.01 0.77 -12.21
N PHE A 200 -8.64 0.67 -11.04
CA PHE A 200 -9.19 -0.58 -10.49
C PHE A 200 -10.55 -0.93 -11.12
N ASP A 201 -10.83 -2.22 -11.27
CA ASP A 201 -12.17 -2.71 -11.66
C ASP A 201 -13.11 -2.63 -10.45
N GLU A 202 -14.05 -1.70 -10.45
CA GLU A 202 -14.97 -1.41 -9.34
C GLU A 202 -15.99 -2.52 -9.06
N ARG A 203 -16.12 -3.50 -9.96
CA ARG A 203 -16.93 -4.71 -9.70
C ARG A 203 -16.30 -5.61 -8.65
N MET A 204 -14.98 -5.44 -8.41
CA MET A 204 -14.20 -6.29 -7.52
C MET A 204 -14.24 -5.76 -6.09
N GLN A 205 -14.81 -6.57 -5.21
CA GLN A 205 -14.74 -6.38 -3.77
C GLN A 205 -13.45 -7.01 -3.21
N TYR A 206 -13.48 -7.52 -1.97
CA TYR A 206 -12.30 -8.13 -1.38
C TYR A 206 -11.82 -9.38 -2.12
N GLY A 207 -10.52 -9.42 -2.40
CA GLY A 207 -9.80 -10.62 -2.87
C GLY A 207 -9.26 -10.56 -4.28
N GLY A 208 -8.07 -9.96 -4.45
CA GLY A 208 -7.28 -9.99 -5.68
C GLY A 208 -7.56 -8.86 -6.67
N GLN A 209 -8.25 -7.79 -6.26
CA GLN A 209 -8.45 -6.58 -7.05
C GLN A 209 -7.12 -5.89 -7.42
N ASP A 210 -6.19 -5.88 -6.49
CA ASP A 210 -4.83 -5.39 -6.67
C ASP A 210 -4.05 -6.23 -7.71
N ARG A 211 -4.16 -7.55 -7.63
CA ARG A 211 -3.52 -8.46 -8.60
C ARG A 211 -4.11 -8.32 -10.00
N GLU A 212 -5.43 -8.08 -10.10
CA GLU A 212 -6.12 -7.86 -11.37
C GLU A 212 -5.60 -6.60 -12.06
N LEU A 213 -5.44 -5.50 -11.31
CA LEU A 213 -4.81 -4.28 -11.82
C LEU A 213 -3.39 -4.57 -12.34
N GLY A 214 -2.58 -5.31 -11.58
CA GLY A 214 -1.24 -5.72 -12.01
C GLY A 214 -1.25 -6.61 -13.25
N GLU A 215 -2.25 -7.49 -13.42
CA GLU A 215 -2.43 -8.32 -14.62
C GLU A 215 -2.74 -7.46 -15.86
N ARG A 216 -3.53 -6.37 -15.72
CA ARG A 216 -3.76 -5.43 -16.83
C ARG A 216 -2.52 -4.59 -17.15
N LEU A 217 -1.74 -4.18 -16.16
CA LEU A 217 -0.44 -3.53 -16.38
C LEU A 217 0.51 -4.44 -17.16
N PHE A 218 0.62 -5.72 -16.81
CA PHE A 218 1.41 -6.69 -17.58
C PHE A 218 0.90 -6.85 -19.02
N ASN A 219 -0.42 -6.94 -19.21
CA ASN A 219 -1.03 -7.04 -20.54
C ASN A 219 -0.78 -5.77 -21.36
N LEU A 220 -0.65 -4.60 -20.76
CA LEU A 220 -0.26 -3.35 -21.41
C LEU A 220 1.23 -3.34 -21.80
N GLY A 221 2.06 -4.20 -21.19
CA GLY A 221 3.50 -4.28 -21.44
C GLY A 221 4.37 -3.69 -20.33
N ILE A 222 3.74 -3.18 -19.25
CA ILE A 222 4.46 -2.68 -18.06
C ILE A 222 5.08 -3.86 -17.33
N LYS A 223 6.35 -3.76 -16.99
CA LYS A 223 7.09 -4.78 -16.24
C LYS A 223 7.03 -4.52 -14.73
N SER A 224 7.49 -5.47 -13.94
CA SER A 224 7.57 -5.30 -12.48
C SER A 224 9.01 -5.37 -11.97
N LYS A 225 9.28 -4.61 -10.90
CA LYS A 225 10.50 -4.74 -10.08
C LYS A 225 10.13 -5.26 -8.69
N GLN A 226 10.80 -6.31 -8.24
CA GLN A 226 10.61 -6.84 -6.90
C GLN A 226 11.56 -6.19 -5.92
N LEU A 227 11.02 -5.47 -4.92
CA LEU A 227 11.78 -4.81 -3.86
C LEU A 227 11.36 -5.29 -2.46
N ARG A 228 11.00 -6.57 -2.35
CA ARG A 228 10.42 -7.18 -1.14
C ARG A 228 11.29 -7.07 0.11
N TYR A 229 12.61 -6.95 -0.06
CA TYR A 229 13.59 -6.81 1.02
C TYR A 229 14.20 -5.41 1.10
N SER A 230 13.77 -4.50 0.24
CA SER A 230 14.25 -3.11 0.21
C SER A 230 13.17 -2.12 0.61
N ALA A 231 12.01 -2.10 -0.10
CA ALA A 231 10.85 -1.30 0.28
C ALA A 231 10.01 -2.10 1.27
N VAL A 232 10.12 -1.83 2.56
CA VAL A 232 9.51 -2.65 3.63
C VAL A 232 8.59 -1.82 4.50
N CYS A 233 7.41 -2.36 4.79
CA CYS A 233 6.53 -1.90 5.87
C CYS A 233 6.29 -3.02 6.88
N VAL A 234 5.92 -2.70 8.11
CA VAL A 234 5.34 -3.65 9.05
C VAL A 234 3.82 -3.57 8.96
N HIS A 235 3.18 -4.72 8.79
CA HIS A 235 1.74 -4.84 8.69
C HIS A 235 1.19 -5.23 10.07
N LEU A 236 0.35 -4.37 10.61
CA LEU A 236 -0.35 -4.58 11.87
C LEU A 236 -1.43 -5.66 11.69
N ASP A 237 -1.63 -6.49 12.69
CA ASP A 237 -2.66 -7.53 12.64
C ASP A 237 -4.06 -6.93 12.80
N HIS A 238 -5.02 -7.48 12.09
CA HIS A 238 -6.43 -7.09 12.17
C HIS A 238 -7.38 -8.19 11.76
N LYS A 239 -8.63 -8.13 12.22
CA LYS A 239 -9.70 -9.03 11.79
C LYS A 239 -10.11 -8.72 10.33
N ARG A 240 -10.52 -9.75 9.58
CA ARG A 240 -10.93 -9.67 8.17
C ARG A 240 -12.37 -10.13 7.98
N GLY A 241 -13.32 -9.44 8.63
CA GLY A 241 -14.75 -9.78 8.58
C GLY A 241 -15.43 -9.59 7.23
N TYR A 242 -14.82 -8.83 6.33
CA TYR A 242 -15.32 -8.50 4.99
C TYR A 242 -15.03 -9.59 3.92
N LYS A 243 -14.36 -10.68 4.28
CA LYS A 243 -14.00 -11.76 3.37
C LYS A 243 -15.18 -12.71 3.18
N THR A 244 -15.74 -12.79 1.96
CA THR A 244 -16.81 -13.74 1.61
C THR A 244 -16.38 -14.70 0.49
N PRO A 245 -16.86 -15.95 0.48
CA PRO A 245 -16.59 -16.91 -0.60
C PRO A 245 -17.07 -16.39 -1.96
N GLU A 246 -18.21 -15.70 -2.00
CA GLU A 246 -18.85 -15.16 -3.20
C GLU A 246 -17.97 -14.08 -3.85
N SER A 247 -17.48 -13.12 -3.06
CA SER A 247 -16.58 -12.06 -3.57
C SER A 247 -15.29 -12.64 -4.12
N ILE A 248 -14.73 -13.64 -3.44
CA ILE A 248 -13.51 -14.33 -3.90
C ILE A 248 -13.76 -15.06 -5.22
N ALA A 249 -14.86 -15.82 -5.35
CA ALA A 249 -15.19 -16.55 -6.57
C ALA A 249 -15.42 -15.60 -7.75
N LYS A 250 -16.19 -14.51 -7.53
CA LYS A 250 -16.42 -13.46 -8.53
C LYS A 250 -15.10 -12.85 -9.00
N ASN A 251 -14.24 -12.44 -8.06
CA ASN A 251 -12.96 -11.81 -8.38
C ASN A 251 -12.01 -12.76 -9.11
N GLN A 252 -11.99 -14.04 -8.73
CA GLN A 252 -11.22 -15.06 -9.45
C GLN A 252 -11.69 -15.22 -10.90
N SER A 253 -13.02 -15.16 -11.15
CA SER A 253 -13.57 -15.22 -12.50
C SER A 253 -13.13 -14.02 -13.35
N ILE A 254 -13.24 -12.79 -12.81
CA ILE A 254 -12.77 -11.57 -13.48
C ILE A 254 -11.29 -11.68 -13.83
N ARG A 255 -10.43 -12.04 -12.86
CA ARG A 255 -8.99 -12.22 -13.08
C ARG A 255 -8.67 -13.29 -14.13
N LYS A 256 -9.41 -14.41 -14.12
CA LYS A 256 -9.25 -15.46 -15.13
C LYS A 256 -9.57 -14.93 -16.53
N GLU A 257 -10.61 -14.10 -16.66
CA GLU A 257 -10.98 -13.47 -17.92
C GLU A 257 -9.91 -12.46 -18.38
N THR A 258 -9.46 -11.55 -17.48
CA THR A 258 -8.39 -10.58 -17.72
C THR A 258 -7.13 -11.24 -18.28
N ARG A 259 -6.69 -12.36 -17.69
CA ARG A 259 -5.52 -13.12 -18.16
C ARG A 259 -5.77 -13.83 -19.50
N LYS A 260 -6.91 -14.55 -19.60
CA LYS A 260 -7.22 -15.36 -20.82
C LYS A 260 -7.38 -14.50 -22.05
N LYS A 261 -8.09 -13.36 -21.91
CA LYS A 261 -8.36 -12.44 -23.02
C LYS A 261 -7.32 -11.33 -23.16
N ARG A 262 -6.33 -11.28 -22.27
CA ARG A 262 -5.29 -10.24 -22.23
C ARG A 262 -5.87 -8.82 -22.21
N HIS A 263 -6.93 -8.63 -21.41
CA HIS A 263 -7.50 -7.29 -21.25
C HIS A 263 -6.47 -6.33 -20.67
N LYS A 264 -6.31 -5.18 -21.33
CA LYS A 264 -5.44 -4.07 -20.90
C LYS A 264 -6.22 -3.00 -20.16
N TRP A 265 -7.51 -2.93 -20.37
CA TRP A 265 -8.40 -1.88 -19.90
C TRP A 265 -9.68 -2.50 -19.31
N THR A 266 -10.32 -1.83 -18.35
CA THR A 266 -11.61 -2.21 -17.78
C THR A 266 -12.65 -1.12 -18.04
N PRO A 267 -13.89 -1.44 -18.44
CA PRO A 267 -14.97 -0.45 -18.57
C PRO A 267 -15.61 -0.07 -17.22
N TYR A 268 -15.10 -0.62 -16.12
CA TYR A 268 -15.61 -0.42 -14.77
C TYR A 268 -14.60 0.31 -13.86
N GLY A 269 -13.82 1.20 -14.42
CA GLY A 269 -12.76 1.90 -13.73
C GLY A 269 -13.07 3.38 -13.50
N ILE A 270 -12.02 4.22 -13.60
CA ILE A 270 -12.06 5.68 -13.41
C ILE A 270 -13.03 6.32 -14.40
N THR A 271 -12.88 6.02 -15.69
CA THR A 271 -13.80 6.50 -16.76
C THR A 271 -14.88 5.45 -16.99
N LYS A 272 -16.14 5.86 -16.94
CA LYS A 272 -17.33 5.00 -17.16
C LYS A 272 -17.92 5.19 -18.54
#